data_a0f00344f1d243a610166f52ce87df75
#
_entry.id   a0f00344f1d243a610166f52ce87df75
#
_cell.length_a   1.000
_cell.length_b   1.000
_cell.length_c   1.000
_cell.angle_alpha   90.00
_cell.angle_beta   90.00
_cell.angle_gamma   90.00
#
_symmetry.space_group_name_H-M   'P 1'
#
loop_
_entity.id
_entity.type
_entity.pdbx_description
1 polymer ?
#
loop_
_entity_poly.entity_id
_entity_poly.type
_entity_poly.pdbx_seq_one_letter_code
_entity_poly.pdbx_strand_id
1 'polypeptide(L)'
;MSSFISSAVVSARETYNLYSHLYVGGWCKIGNMAKPVQIYTIFTTHTPQTLPIQSLDLLPASRLYLCGEIHGARQNADAVWTLCYSLGIKQLALEYSASVDVFVQRAVRGDVDISLLNPAMFDSSVLSIEMLKTVVELLRTGAIDQVAYIDETFDYTIDQWRQITDPDWREVVMARNIERLDLSQPTLCVMGNWHTRPRKTSRHISALRRVSETMPEAVLIQNVYRSGTVYNAGKIIALTPRLDLPEQYKIIQRTKRNFDLAVPLAQEINSVTFSPDADVSN
;
A
#
# COMPACT_ATOMS: atom_id res chain seq x y z
N MET A 1 -29.50 15.29 -22.65
CA MET A 1 -29.00 15.26 -21.25
C MET A 1 -29.39 14.01 -20.46
N SER A 2 -30.24 13.09 -20.97
CA SER A 2 -30.70 11.90 -20.22
C SER A 2 -29.89 10.61 -20.45
N SER A 3 -28.93 10.56 -21.38
CA SER A 3 -28.13 9.37 -21.67
C SER A 3 -26.86 9.20 -20.81
N PHE A 4 -26.37 10.30 -20.21
CA PHE A 4 -25.15 10.25 -19.38
C PHE A 4 -25.38 9.70 -17.97
N ILE A 5 -26.61 9.83 -17.42
CA ILE A 5 -26.91 9.34 -16.07
C ILE A 5 -27.06 7.80 -16.06
N SER A 6 -27.50 7.20 -17.17
CA SER A 6 -27.70 5.75 -17.28
C SER A 6 -26.37 4.96 -17.27
N SER A 7 -25.31 5.46 -17.88
CA SER A 7 -24.03 4.76 -17.93
C SER A 7 -23.26 4.77 -16.61
N ALA A 8 -23.36 5.85 -15.84
CA ALA A 8 -22.72 5.96 -14.53
C ALA A 8 -23.38 5.05 -13.47
N VAL A 9 -24.71 4.88 -13.54
CA VAL A 9 -25.47 4.02 -12.61
C VAL A 9 -25.22 2.54 -12.90
N VAL A 10 -25.08 2.13 -14.16
CA VAL A 10 -24.76 0.73 -14.53
C VAL A 10 -23.33 0.39 -14.08
N SER A 11 -22.36 1.30 -14.27
CA SER A 11 -21.00 1.12 -13.80
C SER A 11 -20.90 0.95 -12.27
N ALA A 12 -21.65 1.78 -11.50
CA ALA A 12 -21.67 1.67 -10.04
C ALA A 12 -22.28 0.33 -9.56
N ARG A 13 -23.27 -0.20 -10.27
CA ARG A 13 -23.93 -1.46 -9.90
C ARG A 13 -23.09 -2.71 -10.23
N GLU A 14 -22.38 -2.69 -11.35
CA GLU A 14 -21.44 -3.75 -11.70
C GLU A 14 -20.22 -3.73 -10.78
N THR A 15 -19.73 -2.56 -10.43
CA THR A 15 -18.66 -2.37 -9.46
C THR A 15 -19.07 -2.97 -8.10
N TYR A 16 -20.27 -2.67 -7.60
CA TYR A 16 -20.78 -3.21 -6.33
C TYR A 16 -20.84 -4.75 -6.32
N ASN A 17 -21.27 -5.38 -7.39
CA ASN A 17 -21.34 -6.85 -7.47
C ASN A 17 -19.96 -7.52 -7.54
N LEU A 18 -18.96 -6.91 -8.15
CA LEU A 18 -17.58 -7.40 -8.11
C LEU A 18 -17.00 -7.34 -6.68
N TYR A 19 -17.33 -6.31 -5.92
CA TYR A 19 -16.82 -6.08 -4.58
C TYR A 19 -17.43 -6.97 -3.51
N SER A 20 -18.67 -7.41 -3.67
CA SER A 20 -19.30 -8.33 -2.73
C SER A 20 -18.58 -9.69 -2.65
N HIS A 21 -17.84 -10.06 -3.69
CA HIS A 21 -16.99 -11.25 -3.68
C HIS A 21 -15.60 -11.06 -3.08
N LEU A 22 -15.10 -9.81 -3.00
CA LEU A 22 -13.78 -9.50 -2.45
C LEU A 22 -13.77 -9.28 -0.92
N TYR A 23 -14.95 -9.04 -0.32
CA TYR A 23 -15.06 -8.64 1.09
C TYR A 23 -15.64 -9.71 2.03
N VAL A 24 -15.70 -10.97 1.62
CA VAL A 24 -16.24 -12.05 2.48
C VAL A 24 -15.30 -12.44 3.63
N GLY A 25 -14.09 -11.88 3.72
CA GLY A 25 -13.09 -12.23 4.73
C GLY A 25 -12.86 -11.24 5.90
N GLY A 26 -13.36 -10.03 5.85
CA GLY A 26 -13.07 -9.00 6.88
C GLY A 26 -14.32 -8.49 7.59
N TRP A 27 -14.50 -8.86 8.85
CA TRP A 27 -15.38 -8.29 9.89
C TRP A 27 -16.31 -7.15 9.47
N CYS A 28 -17.41 -7.46 8.83
CA CYS A 28 -18.58 -6.63 8.88
C CYS A 28 -19.80 -7.49 9.25
N LYS A 29 -20.17 -7.51 10.54
CA LYS A 29 -21.53 -7.91 10.93
C LYS A 29 -22.45 -6.88 10.30
N ILE A 30 -23.04 -7.22 9.16
CA ILE A 30 -24.21 -6.49 8.65
C ILE A 30 -25.39 -6.87 9.54
N GLY A 31 -25.45 -6.24 10.71
CA GLY A 31 -26.68 -6.16 11.48
C GLY A 31 -27.58 -5.16 10.79
N ASN A 32 -28.84 -5.58 10.55
CA ASN A 32 -29.98 -4.81 10.05
C ASN A 32 -29.76 -3.29 9.91
N MET A 33 -29.19 -2.83 8.81
CA MET A 33 -29.11 -1.41 8.49
C MET A 33 -30.01 -1.09 7.28
N ALA A 34 -31.26 -0.74 7.61
CA ALA A 34 -32.18 -0.11 6.67
C ALA A 34 -31.97 1.42 6.69
N LYS A 35 -30.73 1.89 6.48
CA LYS A 35 -30.46 3.31 6.20
C LYS A 35 -29.82 3.43 4.83
N PRO A 36 -30.22 4.40 3.99
CA PRO A 36 -29.58 4.61 2.70
C PRO A 36 -28.11 4.97 2.95
N VAL A 37 -27.20 4.16 2.41
CA VAL A 37 -25.78 4.51 2.38
C VAL A 37 -25.64 5.72 1.47
N GLN A 38 -25.32 6.88 2.02
CA GLN A 38 -24.94 8.03 1.21
C GLN A 38 -23.59 7.71 0.58
N ILE A 39 -23.57 7.52 -0.74
CA ILE A 39 -22.33 7.34 -1.52
C ILE A 39 -21.76 8.73 -1.74
N TYR A 40 -20.73 9.08 -0.99
CA TYR A 40 -19.95 10.27 -1.29
C TYR A 40 -18.80 9.89 -2.21
N THR A 41 -18.82 10.44 -3.40
CA THR A 41 -17.71 10.31 -4.34
C THR A 41 -16.65 11.32 -3.96
N ILE A 42 -15.52 10.82 -3.43
CA ILE A 42 -14.38 11.68 -3.14
C ILE A 42 -13.45 11.62 -4.35
N PHE A 43 -13.35 12.73 -5.04
CA PHE A 43 -12.38 12.90 -6.11
C PHE A 43 -11.03 13.19 -5.46
N THR A 44 -10.13 12.22 -5.44
CA THR A 44 -8.75 12.53 -5.11
C THR A 44 -8.06 13.04 -6.36
N THR A 45 -7.53 14.24 -6.29
CA THR A 45 -6.73 14.85 -7.38
C THR A 45 -5.25 14.46 -7.28
N HIS A 46 -4.93 13.42 -6.50
CA HIS A 46 -3.55 13.00 -6.35
C HIS A 46 -2.96 12.60 -7.69
N THR A 47 -1.90 13.29 -8.06
CA THR A 47 -1.00 12.94 -9.17
C THR A 47 0.34 12.58 -8.54
N PRO A 48 0.94 11.42 -8.84
CA PRO A 48 2.23 11.05 -8.30
C PRO A 48 3.28 12.12 -8.56
N GLN A 49 4.09 12.44 -7.56
CA GLN A 49 5.10 13.49 -7.63
C GLN A 49 6.49 12.91 -7.40
N THR A 50 7.45 13.44 -8.12
CA THR A 50 8.86 13.14 -7.85
C THR A 50 9.31 13.92 -6.63
N LEU A 51 9.70 13.19 -5.58
CA LEU A 51 10.26 13.77 -4.36
C LEU A 51 11.72 14.19 -4.58
N PRO A 52 12.15 15.34 -4.04
CA PRO A 52 13.54 15.78 -4.14
C PRO A 52 14.42 15.05 -3.10
N ILE A 53 14.58 13.72 -3.27
CA ILE A 53 15.32 12.87 -2.34
C ILE A 53 16.82 13.10 -2.51
N GLN A 54 17.46 13.58 -1.46
CA GLN A 54 18.92 13.74 -1.42
C GLN A 54 19.62 12.39 -1.17
N SER A 55 20.84 12.28 -1.68
CA SER A 55 21.72 11.12 -1.44
C SER A 55 21.15 9.78 -1.93
N LEU A 56 20.35 9.79 -3.00
CA LEU A 56 19.87 8.55 -3.65
C LEU A 56 21.01 7.68 -4.17
N ASP A 57 22.13 8.29 -4.53
CA ASP A 57 23.36 7.64 -4.99
C ASP A 57 24.03 6.75 -3.91
N LEU A 58 23.65 6.90 -2.65
CA LEU A 58 24.08 5.97 -1.59
C LEU A 58 23.44 4.59 -1.71
N LEU A 59 22.30 4.46 -2.39
CA LEU A 59 21.65 3.16 -2.57
C LEU A 59 22.45 2.31 -3.56
N PRO A 60 22.97 1.15 -3.13
CA PRO A 60 23.71 0.28 -4.05
C PRO A 60 22.77 -0.34 -5.06
N ALA A 61 23.26 -0.62 -6.26
CA ALA A 61 22.53 -1.40 -7.24
C ALA A 61 22.15 -2.77 -6.66
N SER A 62 20.90 -3.16 -6.83
CA SER A 62 20.36 -4.44 -6.35
C SER A 62 19.29 -4.97 -7.30
N ARG A 63 19.04 -6.26 -7.25
CA ARG A 63 17.90 -6.89 -7.92
C ARG A 63 16.64 -6.84 -7.06
N LEU A 64 16.79 -6.68 -5.74
CA LEU A 64 15.68 -6.60 -4.80
C LEU A 64 15.90 -5.46 -3.83
N TYR A 65 14.95 -4.52 -3.82
CA TYR A 65 14.81 -3.49 -2.81
C TYR A 65 13.55 -3.80 -1.99
N LEU A 66 13.69 -3.82 -0.67
CA LEU A 66 12.60 -4.01 0.28
C LEU A 66 12.29 -2.66 0.92
N CYS A 67 11.14 -2.09 0.62
CA CYS A 67 10.73 -0.78 1.13
C CYS A 67 9.68 -0.95 2.23
N GLY A 68 10.03 -0.51 3.44
CA GLY A 68 9.11 -0.48 4.57
C GLY A 68 8.41 0.85 4.70
N GLU A 69 7.10 0.85 4.93
CA GLU A 69 6.31 2.06 5.08
C GLU A 69 5.43 2.06 6.33
N ILE A 70 5.03 3.22 6.81
CA ILE A 70 3.89 3.35 7.72
C ILE A 70 2.66 3.54 6.85
N HIS A 71 1.76 2.55 6.83
CA HIS A 71 0.52 2.65 6.07
C HIS A 71 -0.26 3.92 6.41
N GLY A 72 -1.01 4.41 5.44
CA GLY A 72 -1.84 5.59 5.61
C GLY A 72 -1.10 6.93 5.52
N ALA A 73 0.19 6.94 5.17
CA ALA A 73 0.93 8.16 4.82
C ALA A 73 0.91 8.36 3.29
N ARG A 74 0.43 9.51 2.85
CA ARG A 74 0.32 9.87 1.42
C ARG A 74 1.67 9.83 0.70
N GLN A 75 2.74 10.25 1.38
CA GLN A 75 4.09 10.31 0.82
C GLN A 75 4.66 8.95 0.43
N ASN A 76 4.06 7.84 0.89
CA ASN A 76 4.48 6.50 0.46
C ASN A 76 4.32 6.33 -1.06
N ALA A 77 3.21 6.79 -1.62
CA ALA A 77 2.94 6.72 -3.05
C ALA A 77 3.96 7.52 -3.87
N ASP A 78 4.30 8.73 -3.43
CA ASP A 78 5.31 9.58 -4.07
C ASP A 78 6.73 9.01 -3.90
N ALA A 79 7.02 8.38 -2.75
CA ALA A 79 8.30 7.69 -2.53
C ALA A 79 8.45 6.50 -3.48
N VAL A 80 7.41 5.67 -3.63
CA VAL A 80 7.40 4.54 -4.58
C VAL A 80 7.60 5.05 -6.02
N TRP A 81 6.86 6.09 -6.43
CA TRP A 81 7.05 6.74 -7.74
C TRP A 81 8.51 7.12 -7.96
N THR A 82 9.08 7.84 -7.01
CA THR A 82 10.44 8.38 -7.12
C THR A 82 11.48 7.25 -7.16
N LEU A 83 11.35 6.25 -6.29
CA LEU A 83 12.27 5.11 -6.23
C LEU A 83 12.19 4.27 -7.51
N CYS A 84 10.99 4.05 -8.08
CA CYS A 84 10.83 3.31 -9.33
C CYS A 84 11.61 3.96 -10.47
N TYR A 85 11.47 5.26 -10.65
CA TYR A 85 12.21 5.98 -11.69
C TYR A 85 13.71 6.06 -11.41
N SER A 86 14.09 6.36 -10.16
CA SER A 86 15.50 6.62 -9.81
C SER A 86 16.34 5.35 -9.79
N LEU A 87 15.76 4.21 -9.45
CA LEU A 87 16.46 2.92 -9.36
C LEU A 87 16.24 2.03 -10.59
N GLY A 88 15.50 2.49 -11.60
CA GLY A 88 15.19 1.73 -12.80
C GLY A 88 14.39 0.46 -12.51
N ILE A 89 13.47 0.52 -11.54
CA ILE A 89 12.63 -0.60 -11.15
C ILE A 89 11.75 -1.02 -12.33
N LYS A 90 11.65 -2.32 -12.55
CA LYS A 90 10.82 -2.91 -13.61
C LYS A 90 9.68 -3.77 -13.07
N GLN A 91 9.82 -4.26 -11.85
CA GLN A 91 8.76 -4.99 -11.15
C GLN A 91 8.46 -4.30 -9.82
N LEU A 92 7.18 -4.07 -9.53
CA LEU A 92 6.71 -3.59 -8.23
C LEU A 92 5.96 -4.74 -7.53
N ALA A 93 6.41 -5.12 -6.33
CA ALA A 93 5.73 -6.11 -5.50
C ALA A 93 5.07 -5.41 -4.30
N LEU A 94 3.80 -5.70 -4.04
CA LEU A 94 2.98 -4.99 -3.05
C LEU A 94 2.39 -5.94 -2.02
N GLU A 95 2.29 -5.47 -0.78
CA GLU A 95 1.57 -6.13 0.32
C GLU A 95 0.05 -6.08 0.09
N TYR A 96 -0.40 -6.53 -1.08
CA TYR A 96 -1.80 -6.64 -1.45
C TYR A 96 -2.10 -8.06 -1.89
N SER A 97 -3.39 -8.41 -1.87
CA SER A 97 -3.88 -9.63 -2.49
C SER A 97 -3.86 -9.52 -4.02
N ALA A 98 -3.64 -10.63 -4.70
CA ALA A 98 -3.75 -10.73 -6.16
C ALA A 98 -5.15 -10.35 -6.69
N SER A 99 -6.17 -10.38 -5.86
CA SER A 99 -7.53 -9.94 -6.21
C SER A 99 -7.59 -8.45 -6.62
N VAL A 100 -6.62 -7.64 -6.17
CA VAL A 100 -6.50 -6.22 -6.54
C VAL A 100 -6.11 -6.04 -8.02
N ASP A 101 -5.44 -7.04 -8.62
CA ASP A 101 -4.93 -6.93 -10.00
C ASP A 101 -6.02 -6.63 -11.02
N VAL A 102 -7.19 -7.22 -10.87
CA VAL A 102 -8.33 -7.00 -11.80
C VAL A 102 -8.66 -5.50 -11.91
N PHE A 103 -8.59 -4.76 -10.80
CA PHE A 103 -8.85 -3.32 -10.79
C PHE A 103 -7.70 -2.53 -11.41
N VAL A 104 -6.47 -2.90 -11.06
CA VAL A 104 -5.27 -2.27 -11.61
C VAL A 104 -5.27 -2.42 -13.13
N GLN A 105 -5.50 -3.63 -13.65
CA GLN A 105 -5.51 -3.88 -15.09
C GLN A 105 -6.65 -3.14 -15.80
N ARG A 106 -7.84 -3.09 -15.23
CA ARG A 106 -8.97 -2.32 -15.78
C ARG A 106 -8.67 -0.82 -15.79
N ALA A 107 -8.06 -0.30 -14.72
CA ALA A 107 -7.68 1.09 -14.65
C ALA A 107 -6.58 1.44 -15.66
N VAL A 108 -5.59 0.57 -15.85
CA VAL A 108 -4.53 0.74 -16.87
C VAL A 108 -5.12 0.87 -18.26
N ARG A 109 -6.14 0.07 -18.60
CA ARG A 109 -6.86 0.16 -19.89
C ARG A 109 -7.79 1.37 -19.99
N GLY A 110 -8.06 2.07 -18.90
CA GLY A 110 -9.02 3.17 -18.85
C GLY A 110 -10.49 2.74 -18.67
N ASP A 111 -10.75 1.46 -18.36
CA ASP A 111 -12.09 0.92 -18.15
C ASP A 111 -12.71 1.39 -16.82
N VAL A 112 -11.87 1.77 -15.87
CA VAL A 112 -12.26 2.24 -14.52
C VAL A 112 -11.40 3.42 -14.11
N ASP A 113 -12.01 4.43 -13.50
CA ASP A 113 -11.28 5.49 -12.81
C ASP A 113 -11.13 5.13 -11.34
N ILE A 114 -9.89 4.92 -10.90
CA ILE A 114 -9.56 4.59 -9.50
C ILE A 114 -10.06 5.67 -8.53
N SER A 115 -10.10 6.94 -8.95
CA SER A 115 -10.59 8.03 -8.10
C SER A 115 -12.09 7.91 -7.77
N LEU A 116 -12.81 7.06 -8.49
CA LEU A 116 -14.23 6.80 -8.26
C LEU A 116 -14.48 5.58 -7.34
N LEU A 117 -13.43 4.91 -6.88
CA LEU A 117 -13.57 3.78 -5.96
C LEU A 117 -14.12 4.24 -4.61
N ASN A 118 -14.98 3.40 -4.03
CA ASN A 118 -15.57 3.70 -2.73
C ASN A 118 -14.48 3.73 -1.63
N PRO A 119 -14.31 4.85 -0.91
CA PRO A 119 -13.33 4.97 0.17
C PRO A 119 -13.45 3.90 1.26
N ALA A 120 -14.64 3.38 1.53
CA ALA A 120 -14.85 2.32 2.51
C ALA A 120 -14.08 1.03 2.20
N MET A 121 -13.65 0.84 0.95
CA MET A 121 -12.79 -0.29 0.55
C MET A 121 -11.36 -0.15 1.06
N PHE A 122 -10.96 1.04 1.46
CA PHE A 122 -9.61 1.38 1.89
C PHE A 122 -9.49 1.53 3.40
N ASP A 123 -10.44 0.97 4.15
CA ASP A 123 -10.50 1.09 5.62
C ASP A 123 -9.27 0.48 6.32
N SER A 124 -8.59 -0.46 5.68
CA SER A 124 -7.39 -1.11 6.22
C SER A 124 -6.13 -0.23 6.26
N SER A 125 -6.14 0.97 5.67
CA SER A 125 -4.95 1.83 5.48
C SER A 125 -3.81 1.22 4.64
N VAL A 126 -3.78 -0.09 4.45
CA VAL A 126 -2.77 -0.78 3.64
C VAL A 126 -2.93 -0.42 2.17
N LEU A 127 -4.16 -0.48 1.66
CA LEU A 127 -4.51 -0.14 0.30
C LEU A 127 -4.97 1.32 0.24
N SER A 128 -4.20 2.22 -0.37
CA SER A 128 -4.60 3.62 -0.58
C SER A 128 -4.89 3.93 -2.06
N ILE A 129 -5.79 4.88 -2.28
CA ILE A 129 -6.09 5.36 -3.64
C ILE A 129 -4.85 5.99 -4.26
N GLU A 130 -4.06 6.72 -3.49
CA GLU A 130 -2.82 7.34 -3.93
C GLU A 130 -1.84 6.29 -4.44
N MET A 131 -1.65 5.18 -3.71
CA MET A 131 -0.79 4.09 -4.13
C MET A 131 -1.32 3.41 -5.40
N LEU A 132 -2.62 3.12 -5.47
CA LEU A 132 -3.21 2.53 -6.68
C LEU A 132 -3.06 3.42 -7.90
N LYS A 133 -3.25 4.75 -7.76
CA LYS A 133 -2.99 5.70 -8.85
C LYS A 133 -1.55 5.68 -9.30
N THR A 134 -0.62 5.65 -8.34
CA THR A 134 0.81 5.56 -8.63
C THR A 134 1.14 4.28 -9.40
N VAL A 135 0.61 3.15 -8.98
CA VAL A 135 0.80 1.85 -9.65
C VAL A 135 0.28 1.89 -11.09
N VAL A 136 -0.95 2.39 -11.28
CA VAL A 136 -1.56 2.49 -12.61
C VAL A 136 -0.75 3.41 -13.52
N GLU A 137 -0.28 4.53 -13.01
CA GLU A 137 0.48 5.48 -13.82
C GLU A 137 1.90 4.96 -14.15
N LEU A 138 2.55 4.25 -13.22
CA LEU A 138 3.82 3.57 -13.49
C LEU A 138 3.68 2.52 -14.61
N LEU A 139 2.60 1.75 -14.63
CA LEU A 139 2.31 0.79 -15.70
C LEU A 139 1.98 1.50 -17.01
N ARG A 140 1.13 2.54 -17.00
CA ARG A 140 0.75 3.29 -18.20
C ARG A 140 1.92 3.97 -18.88
N THR A 141 2.85 4.48 -18.10
CA THR A 141 4.05 5.15 -18.62
C THR A 141 5.15 4.17 -19.04
N GLY A 142 5.01 2.88 -18.74
CA GLY A 142 6.05 1.88 -19.00
C GLY A 142 7.26 2.05 -18.08
N ALA A 143 7.13 2.78 -16.98
CA ALA A 143 8.19 2.89 -15.98
C ALA A 143 8.44 1.53 -15.32
N ILE A 144 7.36 0.79 -15.03
CA ILE A 144 7.42 -0.62 -14.62
C ILE A 144 6.71 -1.50 -15.67
N ASP A 145 7.11 -2.75 -15.76
CA ASP A 145 6.56 -3.71 -16.70
C ASP A 145 5.46 -4.58 -16.05
N GLN A 146 5.54 -4.78 -14.73
CA GLN A 146 4.61 -5.66 -14.02
C GLN A 146 4.48 -5.33 -12.53
N VAL A 147 3.34 -5.78 -11.96
CA VAL A 147 3.07 -5.75 -10.53
C VAL A 147 2.92 -7.18 -10.02
N ALA A 148 3.50 -7.48 -8.86
CA ALA A 148 3.31 -8.71 -8.12
C ALA A 148 2.59 -8.41 -6.79
N TYR A 149 1.86 -9.39 -6.29
CA TYR A 149 1.12 -9.29 -5.04
C TYR A 149 1.65 -10.35 -4.08
N ILE A 150 2.10 -9.92 -2.90
CA ILE A 150 2.84 -10.81 -2.00
C ILE A 150 2.05 -11.25 -0.77
N ASP A 151 0.88 -10.65 -0.53
CA ASP A 151 0.05 -11.01 0.62
C ASP A 151 -1.27 -11.67 0.21
N GLU A 152 -1.23 -12.97 0.05
CA GLU A 152 -2.42 -13.79 -0.24
C GLU A 152 -3.33 -13.98 0.97
N THR A 153 -2.92 -13.54 2.17
CA THR A 153 -3.69 -13.78 3.39
C THR A 153 -4.95 -12.91 3.49
N PHE A 154 -5.03 -11.83 2.72
CA PHE A 154 -6.24 -11.01 2.64
C PHE A 154 -7.45 -11.76 2.09
N ASP A 155 -7.22 -12.80 1.29
CA ASP A 155 -8.30 -13.59 0.69
C ASP A 155 -8.75 -14.76 1.57
N TYR A 156 -8.15 -14.92 2.76
CA TYR A 156 -8.48 -16.01 3.65
C TYR A 156 -9.83 -15.80 4.35
N THR A 157 -10.64 -16.85 4.37
CA THR A 157 -11.85 -16.89 5.19
C THR A 157 -11.50 -16.93 6.69
N ILE A 158 -12.47 -16.57 7.55
CA ILE A 158 -12.29 -16.66 9.01
C ILE A 158 -11.87 -18.05 9.45
N ASP A 159 -12.40 -19.09 8.80
CA ASP A 159 -12.08 -20.47 9.16
C ASP A 159 -10.66 -20.85 8.74
N GLN A 160 -10.16 -20.36 7.60
CA GLN A 160 -8.76 -20.51 7.21
C GLN A 160 -7.85 -19.80 8.21
N TRP A 161 -8.18 -18.57 8.64
CA TRP A 161 -7.43 -17.85 9.68
C TRP A 161 -7.39 -18.62 11.00
N ARG A 162 -8.50 -19.23 11.44
CA ARG A 162 -8.57 -20.03 12.67
C ARG A 162 -7.72 -21.28 12.63
N GLN A 163 -7.42 -21.81 11.45
CA GLN A 163 -6.58 -22.99 11.27
C GLN A 163 -5.08 -22.67 11.32
N ILE A 164 -4.72 -21.38 11.22
CA ILE A 164 -3.35 -20.94 11.27
C ILE A 164 -2.88 -20.95 12.74
N THR A 165 -2.00 -21.88 13.07
CA THR A 165 -1.43 -22.02 14.41
C THR A 165 -0.13 -21.24 14.62
N ASP A 166 0.57 -20.89 13.55
CA ASP A 166 1.79 -20.11 13.58
C ASP A 166 1.44 -18.60 13.58
N PRO A 167 1.76 -17.85 14.65
CA PRO A 167 1.50 -16.41 14.71
C PRO A 167 2.26 -15.62 13.64
N ASP A 168 3.34 -16.19 13.10
CA ASP A 168 4.14 -15.60 12.04
C ASP A 168 3.72 -16.08 10.64
N TRP A 169 2.61 -16.79 10.51
CA TRP A 169 2.19 -17.38 9.23
C TRP A 169 2.18 -16.38 8.07
N ARG A 170 1.61 -15.21 8.28
CA ARG A 170 1.56 -14.14 7.27
C ARG A 170 2.97 -13.74 6.83
N GLU A 171 3.91 -13.67 7.77
CA GLU A 171 5.31 -13.37 7.48
C GLU A 171 5.98 -14.45 6.63
N VAL A 172 5.64 -15.72 6.90
CA VAL A 172 6.12 -16.87 6.11
C VAL A 172 5.58 -16.82 4.69
N VAL A 173 4.28 -16.52 4.54
CA VAL A 173 3.64 -16.42 3.22
C VAL A 173 4.27 -15.31 2.41
N MET A 174 4.39 -14.11 2.96
CA MET A 174 5.00 -12.97 2.28
C MET A 174 6.47 -13.25 1.91
N ALA A 175 7.27 -13.80 2.84
CA ALA A 175 8.66 -14.15 2.54
C ALA A 175 8.77 -15.13 1.38
N ARG A 176 7.98 -16.21 1.40
CA ARG A 176 7.93 -17.19 0.32
C ARG A 176 7.51 -16.57 -1.02
N ASN A 177 6.55 -15.65 -1.01
CA ASN A 177 6.09 -14.99 -2.24
C ASN A 177 7.16 -14.02 -2.77
N ILE A 178 7.90 -13.33 -1.89
CA ILE A 178 9.06 -12.51 -2.29
C ILE A 178 10.17 -13.39 -2.90
N GLU A 179 10.47 -14.54 -2.31
CA GLU A 179 11.49 -15.48 -2.80
C GLU A 179 11.16 -16.07 -4.19
N ARG A 180 9.88 -16.05 -4.58
CA ARG A 180 9.39 -16.53 -5.88
C ARG A 180 9.34 -15.45 -6.96
N LEU A 181 9.63 -14.20 -6.62
CA LEU A 181 9.66 -13.12 -7.61
C LEU A 181 10.73 -13.38 -8.68
N ASP A 182 10.41 -13.02 -9.90
CA ASP A 182 11.42 -13.01 -10.98
C ASP A 182 12.35 -11.82 -10.77
N LEU A 183 13.54 -12.10 -10.25
CA LEU A 183 14.58 -11.09 -10.02
C LEU A 183 15.52 -10.92 -11.23
N SER A 184 15.12 -11.33 -12.43
CA SER A 184 15.86 -10.99 -13.67
C SER A 184 15.92 -9.49 -13.90
N GLN A 185 14.93 -8.74 -13.38
CA GLN A 185 14.82 -7.28 -13.42
C GLN A 185 14.85 -6.69 -12.00
N PRO A 186 15.28 -5.40 -11.84
CA PRO A 186 15.20 -4.73 -10.55
C PRO A 186 13.77 -4.66 -10.03
N THR A 187 13.57 -5.13 -8.81
CA THR A 187 12.28 -5.24 -8.14
C THR A 187 12.24 -4.37 -6.89
N LEU A 188 11.20 -3.58 -6.71
CA LEU A 188 10.86 -2.87 -5.47
C LEU A 188 9.69 -3.58 -4.79
N CYS A 189 9.93 -4.12 -3.61
CA CYS A 189 8.89 -4.74 -2.79
C CYS A 189 8.49 -3.77 -1.68
N VAL A 190 7.21 -3.37 -1.63
CA VAL A 190 6.66 -2.40 -0.69
C VAL A 190 5.74 -3.10 0.30
N MET A 191 6.02 -2.93 1.58
CA MET A 191 5.24 -3.52 2.66
C MET A 191 5.32 -2.68 3.93
N GLY A 192 4.41 -2.91 4.87
CA GLY A 192 4.41 -2.19 6.15
C GLY A 192 5.70 -2.38 6.93
N ASN A 193 6.08 -1.35 7.70
CA ASN A 193 7.26 -1.35 8.56
C ASN A 193 7.30 -2.51 9.56
N TRP A 194 6.15 -3.09 9.89
CA TRP A 194 6.10 -4.27 10.74
C TRP A 194 6.77 -5.48 10.09
N HIS A 195 6.55 -5.67 8.79
CA HIS A 195 7.04 -6.76 7.98
C HIS A 195 8.50 -6.59 7.53
N THR A 196 9.04 -5.37 7.68
CA THR A 196 10.41 -5.02 7.27
C THR A 196 11.36 -4.82 8.45
N ARG A 197 11.01 -5.28 9.66
CA ARG A 197 11.89 -5.16 10.83
C ARG A 197 13.10 -6.08 10.70
N PRO A 198 14.33 -5.56 10.78
CA PRO A 198 15.53 -6.38 10.60
C PRO A 198 15.86 -7.23 11.84
N ARG A 199 15.26 -6.92 12.99
CA ARG A 199 15.53 -7.62 14.25
C ARG A 199 14.44 -8.64 14.56
N LYS A 200 14.86 -9.88 14.83
CA LYS A 200 14.00 -10.91 15.40
C LYS A 200 13.65 -10.52 16.83
N THR A 201 12.38 -10.65 17.20
CA THR A 201 11.94 -10.64 18.60
C THR A 201 11.64 -12.07 19.05
N SER A 202 11.42 -12.28 20.35
CA SER A 202 11.03 -13.61 20.88
C SER A 202 9.68 -14.11 20.35
N ARG A 203 8.87 -13.21 19.78
CA ARG A 203 7.49 -13.50 19.35
C ARG A 203 7.20 -13.19 17.89
N HIS A 204 8.19 -12.65 17.15
CA HIS A 204 7.96 -12.22 15.77
C HIS A 204 9.25 -12.27 14.95
N ILE A 205 9.18 -12.91 13.79
CA ILE A 205 10.22 -12.93 12.76
C ILE A 205 9.59 -12.37 11.48
N SER A 206 9.94 -11.14 11.13
CA SER A 206 9.40 -10.45 9.96
C SER A 206 9.70 -11.14 8.64
N ALA A 207 8.92 -10.86 7.61
CA ALA A 207 9.16 -11.35 6.25
C ALA A 207 10.54 -10.92 5.76
N LEU A 208 10.95 -9.66 5.99
CA LEU A 208 12.29 -9.18 5.67
C LEU A 208 13.40 -10.04 6.31
N ARG A 209 13.27 -10.37 7.59
CA ARG A 209 14.29 -11.17 8.26
C ARG A 209 14.44 -12.55 7.62
N ARG A 210 13.33 -13.16 7.22
CA ARG A 210 13.33 -14.45 6.50
C ARG A 210 13.98 -14.32 5.14
N VAL A 211 13.57 -13.33 4.34
CA VAL A 211 14.14 -13.04 3.02
C VAL A 211 15.65 -12.73 3.10
N SER A 212 16.09 -11.98 4.12
CA SER A 212 17.52 -11.63 4.25
C SER A 212 18.43 -12.82 4.55
N GLU A 213 17.89 -13.96 4.97
CA GLU A 213 18.64 -15.21 5.16
C GLU A 213 18.86 -15.94 3.83
N THR A 214 17.95 -15.80 2.87
CA THR A 214 18.04 -16.44 1.53
C THR A 214 18.55 -15.49 0.47
N MET A 215 18.33 -14.17 0.64
CA MET A 215 18.72 -13.12 -0.31
C MET A 215 19.54 -12.01 0.40
N PRO A 216 20.77 -12.28 0.83
CA PRO A 216 21.58 -11.36 1.63
C PRO A 216 21.98 -10.07 0.88
N GLU A 217 21.86 -10.05 -0.45
CA GLU A 217 22.13 -8.89 -1.30
C GLU A 217 20.96 -7.91 -1.38
N ALA A 218 19.77 -8.27 -0.87
CA ALA A 218 18.62 -7.37 -0.84
C ALA A 218 18.94 -6.08 -0.08
N VAL A 219 18.44 -4.95 -0.58
CA VAL A 219 18.60 -3.62 0.01
C VAL A 219 17.33 -3.26 0.74
N LEU A 220 17.44 -2.93 2.01
CA LEU A 220 16.33 -2.44 2.81
C LEU A 220 16.29 -0.92 2.79
N ILE A 221 15.12 -0.35 2.52
CA ILE A 221 14.80 1.07 2.62
C ILE A 221 13.62 1.20 3.60
N GLN A 222 13.80 1.91 4.69
CA GLN A 222 12.73 2.17 5.67
C GLN A 222 12.26 3.61 5.55
N ASN A 223 10.98 3.85 5.22
CA ASN A 223 10.41 5.18 5.31
C ASN A 223 10.28 5.56 6.78
N VAL A 224 10.99 6.61 7.19
CA VAL A 224 10.97 7.15 8.54
C VAL A 224 10.51 8.59 8.51
N TYR A 225 9.54 8.94 9.34
CA TYR A 225 8.85 10.22 9.31
C TYR A 225 9.33 11.10 10.45
N ARG A 226 9.70 12.34 10.14
CA ARG A 226 10.11 13.34 11.15
C ARG A 226 8.92 13.78 12.00
N SER A 227 7.76 13.97 11.37
CA SER A 227 6.52 14.38 12.05
C SER A 227 5.32 14.14 11.12
N GLY A 228 4.14 14.54 11.58
CA GLY A 228 2.92 14.55 10.77
C GLY A 228 1.85 13.60 11.26
N THR A 229 0.96 13.25 10.36
CA THR A 229 -0.20 12.41 10.62
C THR A 229 -0.29 11.28 9.60
N VAL A 230 -0.85 10.16 10.02
CA VAL A 230 -1.16 9.01 9.16
C VAL A 230 -2.59 8.55 9.42
N TYR A 231 -3.22 7.99 8.41
CA TYR A 231 -4.49 7.31 8.58
C TYR A 231 -4.25 5.83 8.90
N ASN A 232 -4.82 5.33 9.98
CA ASN A 232 -4.70 3.91 10.33
C ASN A 232 -5.97 3.42 11.05
N ALA A 233 -6.53 2.33 10.55
CA ALA A 233 -7.69 1.64 11.13
C ALA A 233 -8.84 2.59 11.52
N GLY A 234 -9.30 3.41 10.57
CA GLY A 234 -10.42 4.32 10.80
C GLY A 234 -10.08 5.63 11.51
N LYS A 235 -8.79 5.91 11.80
CA LYS A 235 -8.38 7.10 12.58
C LYS A 235 -7.19 7.81 11.99
N ILE A 236 -7.18 9.14 12.15
CA ILE A 236 -5.98 9.94 11.93
C ILE A 236 -5.13 9.89 13.21
N ILE A 237 -3.89 9.46 13.08
CA ILE A 237 -2.95 9.29 14.18
C ILE A 237 -1.79 10.25 13.98
N ALA A 238 -1.53 11.08 14.98
CA ALA A 238 -0.32 11.93 15.00
C ALA A 238 0.91 11.06 15.27
N LEU A 239 1.93 11.23 14.45
CA LEU A 239 3.23 10.59 14.68
C LEU A 239 4.00 11.31 15.78
N THR A 240 4.69 10.55 16.62
CA THR A 240 5.64 11.14 17.58
C THR A 240 6.76 11.84 16.82
N PRO A 241 6.98 13.14 17.06
CA PRO A 241 8.03 13.90 16.38
C PRO A 241 9.43 13.32 16.59
N ARG A 242 10.18 13.19 15.52
CA ARG A 242 11.57 12.73 15.50
C ARG A 242 12.49 13.84 15.00
N LEU A 243 12.86 14.72 15.91
CA LEU A 243 13.68 15.90 15.61
C LEU A 243 15.13 15.54 15.23
N ASP A 244 15.53 14.29 15.45
CA ASP A 244 16.80 13.71 15.00
C ASP A 244 16.85 13.45 13.48
N LEU A 245 15.69 13.48 12.79
CA LEU A 245 15.62 13.30 11.35
C LEU A 245 15.72 14.64 10.61
N PRO A 246 16.26 14.63 9.37
CA PRO A 246 16.38 15.84 8.56
C PRO A 246 15.03 16.45 8.19
N GLU A 247 15.02 17.76 7.89
CA GLU A 247 13.85 18.51 7.44
C GLU A 247 13.57 18.38 5.93
N GLN A 248 14.26 17.49 5.27
CA GLN A 248 14.18 17.24 3.83
C GLN A 248 14.17 15.75 3.54
N TYR A 249 13.67 15.37 2.38
CA TYR A 249 13.77 13.99 1.92
C TYR A 249 15.22 13.60 1.71
N LYS A 250 15.67 12.54 2.40
CA LYS A 250 17.07 12.14 2.37
C LYS A 250 17.25 10.66 2.64
N ILE A 251 18.13 10.02 1.86
CA ILE A 251 18.62 8.68 2.18
C ILE A 251 19.68 8.78 3.27
N ILE A 252 19.50 8.00 4.33
CA ILE A 252 20.41 7.89 5.47
C ILE A 252 20.90 6.44 5.54
N GLN A 253 22.17 6.22 5.35
CA GLN A 253 22.75 4.89 5.47
C GLN A 253 22.85 4.47 6.94
N ARG A 254 22.29 3.30 7.29
CA ARG A 254 22.37 2.70 8.63
C ARG A 254 23.42 1.60 8.69
N THR A 255 23.43 0.77 7.65
CA THR A 255 24.45 -0.26 7.46
C THR A 255 24.76 -0.38 5.95
N LYS A 256 25.61 -1.34 5.56
CA LYS A 256 25.94 -1.55 4.14
C LYS A 256 24.72 -1.77 3.23
N ARG A 257 23.64 -2.33 3.76
CA ARG A 257 22.45 -2.71 2.99
C ARG A 257 21.13 -2.16 3.58
N ASN A 258 21.19 -1.44 4.70
CA ASN A 258 20.02 -0.88 5.33
C ASN A 258 20.09 0.64 5.31
N PHE A 259 19.01 1.24 4.83
CA PHE A 259 18.88 2.68 4.65
C PHE A 259 17.55 3.16 5.21
N ASP A 260 17.52 4.38 5.69
CA ASP A 260 16.27 5.09 5.95
C ASP A 260 16.04 6.10 4.82
N LEU A 261 14.80 6.20 4.35
CA LEU A 261 14.30 7.35 3.62
C LEU A 261 13.64 8.28 4.64
N ALA A 262 14.33 9.34 5.01
CA ALA A 262 13.75 10.38 5.86
C ALA A 262 12.69 11.16 5.11
N VAL A 263 11.49 11.22 5.68
CA VAL A 263 10.34 11.96 5.18
C VAL A 263 10.07 13.11 6.16
N PRO A 264 10.15 14.38 5.73
CA PRO A 264 10.06 15.53 6.64
C PRO A 264 8.69 15.64 7.30
N LEU A 265 7.62 15.39 6.55
CA LEU A 265 6.26 15.49 7.05
C LEU A 265 5.39 14.38 6.46
N ALA A 266 4.79 13.56 7.31
CA ALA A 266 3.72 12.66 6.90
C ALA A 266 2.40 13.45 6.81
N GLN A 267 1.64 13.18 5.76
CA GLN A 267 0.25 13.60 5.62
C GLN A 267 -0.58 12.34 5.46
N GLU A 268 -1.70 12.30 6.13
CA GLU A 268 -2.65 11.20 5.98
C GLU A 268 -3.14 11.07 4.54
N ILE A 269 -3.43 9.84 4.13
CA ILE A 269 -4.11 9.59 2.87
C ILE A 269 -5.50 10.23 2.88
N ASN A 270 -5.98 10.64 1.70
CA ASN A 270 -7.32 11.23 1.55
C ASN A 270 -8.46 10.21 1.67
N SER A 271 -8.24 9.09 2.35
CA SER A 271 -9.31 8.13 2.68
C SER A 271 -10.25 8.79 3.67
N VAL A 272 -11.40 9.22 3.19
CA VAL A 272 -12.41 9.77 4.09
C VAL A 272 -13.06 8.64 4.84
N THR A 273 -12.80 8.60 6.13
CA THR A 273 -13.57 7.81 7.06
C THR A 273 -14.93 8.40 7.25
N PHE A 274 -15.96 7.60 7.01
CA PHE A 274 -17.26 7.85 7.57
C PHE A 274 -17.23 7.35 9.01
N SER A 275 -17.23 8.27 9.98
CA SER A 275 -17.68 7.93 11.32
C SER A 275 -19.19 7.66 11.22
N PRO A 276 -19.68 6.46 11.58
CA PRO A 276 -21.11 6.24 11.69
C PRO A 276 -21.76 7.08 12.79
N ASP A 277 -20.97 7.76 13.61
CA ASP A 277 -21.38 8.56 14.75
C ASP A 277 -21.29 10.08 14.51
N ALA A 278 -21.17 10.53 13.27
CA ALA A 278 -21.42 11.94 12.99
C ALA A 278 -22.91 12.21 13.28
N ASP A 279 -23.15 12.58 14.51
CA ASP A 279 -24.44 13.02 15.03
C ASP A 279 -25.08 13.99 14.04
N VAL A 280 -26.16 13.55 13.38
CA VAL A 280 -27.09 14.44 12.71
C VAL A 280 -28.00 15.00 13.81
N SER A 281 -27.38 15.78 14.69
CA SER A 281 -28.13 16.70 15.55
C SER A 281 -28.06 18.06 14.86
N ASN A 282 -28.99 18.28 13.93
CA ASN A 282 -29.74 19.52 13.77
C ASN A 282 -30.83 19.32 12.71
#